data_11eb8f0da0a22f31e35b4ea4dd3ac067
#
_entry.id   11eb8f0da0a22f31e35b4ea4dd3ac067
#
_cell.length_a   1.000
_cell.length_b   1.000
_cell.length_c   1.000
_cell.angle_alpha   90.00
_cell.angle_beta   90.00
_cell.angle_gamma   90.00
#
_symmetry.space_group_name_H-M   'P 1'
#
loop_
_entity.id
_entity.type
_entity.pdbx_description
1 polymer ?
#
loop_
_entity_poly.entity_id
_entity_poly.type
_entity_poly.pdbx_seq_one_letter_code
_entity_poly.pdbx_strand_id
1 'polypeptide(L)'
;MPHTAAPATARLLVLGLALLAGPAMASADLARARNCNACHAPEKKLIGPSFKDIAAKYAADTNAQAKLVRKVREGGVGVWGQIPMPANPQVTADEAGVLVKWILTGR
;
A
#
# COMPACT_ATOMS: atom_id res chain seq x y z
N MET A 1 68.04 -7.82 -15.48
CA MET A 1 67.17 -7.98 -14.32
C MET A 1 65.74 -8.14 -14.77
N PRO A 2 65.11 -9.26 -14.52
CA PRO A 2 63.73 -9.44 -14.99
C PRO A 2 62.80 -8.64 -14.10
N HIS A 3 62.04 -7.73 -14.72
CA HIS A 3 60.96 -7.04 -14.07
C HIS A 3 59.74 -7.97 -13.98
N THR A 4 59.47 -8.48 -12.78
CA THR A 4 58.25 -9.23 -12.55
C THR A 4 57.08 -8.26 -12.42
N ALA A 5 56.26 -8.20 -13.46
CA ALA A 5 54.96 -7.49 -13.42
C ALA A 5 54.03 -8.27 -12.49
N ALA A 6 53.58 -7.62 -11.45
CA ALA A 6 52.54 -8.16 -10.58
C ALA A 6 51.20 -8.20 -11.31
N PRO A 7 50.41 -9.27 -11.17
CA PRO A 7 49.10 -9.31 -11.80
C PRO A 7 48.15 -8.30 -11.14
N ALA A 8 47.57 -7.46 -11.98
CA ALA A 8 46.49 -6.58 -11.56
C ALA A 8 45.29 -7.44 -11.14
N THR A 9 45.02 -7.51 -9.86
CA THR A 9 43.80 -8.12 -9.36
C THR A 9 42.63 -7.23 -9.75
N ALA A 10 41.89 -7.67 -10.75
CA ALA A 10 40.60 -7.06 -11.10
C ALA A 10 39.66 -7.26 -9.91
N ARG A 11 39.42 -6.18 -9.16
CA ARG A 11 38.34 -6.16 -8.16
C ARG A 11 37.01 -6.10 -8.93
N LEU A 12 36.35 -7.25 -9.02
CA LEU A 12 34.96 -7.33 -9.42
C LEU A 12 34.13 -6.59 -8.36
N LEU A 13 33.73 -5.36 -8.66
CA LEU A 13 32.67 -4.67 -7.92
C LEU A 13 31.36 -5.40 -8.26
N VAL A 14 30.96 -6.29 -7.39
CA VAL A 14 29.59 -6.82 -7.40
C VAL A 14 28.69 -5.68 -6.95
N LEU A 15 28.12 -4.92 -7.90
CA LEU A 15 27.00 -4.05 -7.59
C LEU A 15 25.84 -4.96 -7.22
N GLY A 16 25.58 -5.08 -5.92
CA GLY A 16 24.37 -5.71 -5.42
C GLY A 16 23.17 -4.88 -5.89
N LEU A 17 22.38 -5.44 -6.80
CA LEU A 17 21.09 -4.87 -7.19
C LEU A 17 20.16 -5.00 -5.98
N ALA A 18 20.03 -3.95 -5.19
CA ALA A 18 19.04 -3.88 -4.15
C ALA A 18 17.67 -3.81 -4.82
N LEU A 19 16.90 -4.90 -4.79
CA LEU A 19 15.49 -4.92 -5.19
C LEU A 19 14.71 -4.11 -4.17
N LEU A 20 14.53 -2.81 -4.44
CA LEU A 20 13.63 -1.96 -3.68
C LEU A 20 12.20 -2.34 -4.06
N ALA A 21 11.42 -2.80 -3.05
CA ALA A 21 9.99 -2.97 -3.23
C ALA A 21 9.38 -1.63 -3.65
N GLY A 22 8.56 -1.64 -4.73
CA GLY A 22 7.86 -0.44 -5.20
C GLY A 22 6.85 0.06 -4.17
N PRO A 23 6.36 1.33 -4.31
CA PRO A 23 5.35 1.92 -3.41
C PRO A 23 4.09 1.07 -3.26
N ALA A 24 3.63 0.40 -4.32
CA ALA A 24 2.46 -0.48 -4.28
C ALA A 24 2.65 -1.67 -3.34
N MET A 25 3.85 -2.30 -3.32
CA MET A 25 4.15 -3.39 -2.40
C MET A 25 4.25 -2.92 -0.95
N ALA A 26 4.86 -1.75 -0.72
CA ALA A 26 4.94 -1.15 0.60
C ALA A 26 3.55 -0.83 1.16
N SER A 27 2.62 -0.35 0.31
CA SER A 27 1.24 -0.05 0.68
C SER A 27 0.43 -1.32 0.95
N ALA A 28 0.63 -2.38 0.17
CA ALA A 28 0.02 -3.68 0.42
C ALA A 28 0.47 -4.27 1.76
N ASP A 29 1.75 -4.15 2.10
CA ASP A 29 2.30 -4.58 3.38
C ASP A 29 1.74 -3.76 4.54
N LEU A 30 1.58 -2.46 4.36
CA LEU A 30 0.96 -1.59 5.35
C LEU A 30 -0.50 -1.98 5.59
N ALA A 31 -1.27 -2.25 4.55
CA ALA A 31 -2.65 -2.72 4.67
C ALA A 31 -2.73 -4.01 5.50
N ARG A 32 -1.80 -4.93 5.27
CA ARG A 32 -1.70 -6.18 6.06
C ARG A 32 -1.33 -5.90 7.51
N ALA A 33 -0.34 -5.07 7.73
CA ALA A 33 0.13 -4.72 9.08
C ALA A 33 -0.94 -3.98 9.90
N ARG A 34 -1.83 -3.25 9.25
CA ARG A 34 -2.94 -2.54 9.90
C ARG A 34 -4.26 -3.31 9.89
N ASN A 35 -4.24 -4.60 9.54
CA ASN A 35 -5.38 -5.52 9.54
C ASN A 35 -6.51 -5.16 8.56
N CYS A 36 -6.26 -4.38 7.54
CA CYS A 36 -7.27 -4.08 6.51
C CYS A 36 -7.76 -5.37 5.83
N ASN A 37 -6.88 -6.33 5.65
CA ASN A 37 -7.17 -7.60 4.99
C ASN A 37 -8.08 -8.55 5.78
N ALA A 38 -8.38 -8.25 7.03
CA ALA A 38 -9.40 -8.98 7.79
C ALA A 38 -10.81 -8.80 7.20
N CYS A 39 -11.07 -7.64 6.60
CA CYS A 39 -12.39 -7.28 6.06
C CYS A 39 -12.39 -6.96 4.56
N HIS A 40 -11.24 -6.65 3.98
CA HIS A 40 -11.11 -6.28 2.57
C HIS A 40 -10.15 -7.20 1.83
N ALA A 41 -10.48 -7.53 0.59
CA ALA A 41 -9.58 -8.21 -0.32
C ALA A 41 -9.40 -7.37 -1.60
N PRO A 42 -8.34 -7.61 -2.39
CA PRO A 42 -8.09 -6.84 -3.61
C PRO A 42 -9.25 -6.87 -4.61
N GLU A 43 -9.83 -8.04 -4.86
CA GLU A 43 -10.77 -8.22 -5.97
C GLU A 43 -12.11 -8.85 -5.58
N LYS A 44 -12.29 -9.29 -4.35
CA LYS A 44 -13.53 -9.90 -3.91
C LYS A 44 -14.04 -9.28 -2.62
N LYS A 45 -15.37 -9.24 -2.49
CA LYS A 45 -16.01 -8.85 -1.24
C LYS A 45 -15.75 -9.90 -0.16
N LEU A 46 -15.37 -9.42 1.01
CA LEU A 46 -15.38 -10.18 2.26
C LEU A 46 -16.46 -9.59 3.18
N ILE A 47 -16.10 -9.18 4.39
CA ILE A 47 -16.98 -8.41 5.27
C ILE A 47 -17.23 -7.03 4.68
N GLY A 48 -16.16 -6.36 4.22
CA GLY A 48 -16.21 -5.11 3.49
C GLY A 48 -16.08 -5.27 1.98
N PRO A 49 -16.25 -4.19 1.21
CA PRO A 49 -16.08 -4.20 -0.23
C PRO A 49 -14.63 -4.51 -0.62
N SER A 50 -14.45 -5.01 -1.84
CA SER A 50 -13.10 -5.18 -2.40
C SER A 50 -12.44 -3.82 -2.62
N PHE A 51 -11.12 -3.77 -2.60
CA PHE A 51 -10.39 -2.54 -2.96
C PHE A 51 -10.69 -2.08 -4.38
N LYS A 52 -10.88 -3.03 -5.30
CA LYS A 52 -11.28 -2.76 -6.69
C LYS A 52 -12.63 -2.04 -6.76
N ASP A 53 -13.62 -2.49 -6.00
CA ASP A 53 -14.95 -1.88 -5.99
C ASP A 53 -14.93 -0.50 -5.35
N ILE A 54 -14.11 -0.31 -4.30
CA ILE A 54 -13.91 1.02 -3.70
C ILE A 54 -13.33 1.98 -4.73
N ALA A 55 -12.29 1.59 -5.44
CA ALA A 55 -11.68 2.41 -6.49
C ALA A 55 -12.68 2.77 -7.58
N ALA A 56 -13.49 1.81 -8.01
CA ALA A 56 -14.52 2.04 -9.04
C ALA A 56 -15.59 3.01 -8.56
N LYS A 57 -16.09 2.85 -7.33
CA LYS A 57 -17.12 3.72 -6.76
C LYS A 57 -16.67 5.18 -6.67
N TYR A 58 -15.43 5.41 -6.32
CA TYR A 58 -14.89 6.75 -6.08
C TYR A 58 -14.09 7.33 -7.26
N ALA A 59 -14.07 6.66 -8.42
CA ALA A 59 -13.24 7.05 -9.56
C ALA A 59 -13.48 8.50 -10.04
N ALA A 60 -14.72 8.98 -9.98
CA ALA A 60 -15.08 10.32 -10.40
C ALA A 60 -15.23 11.33 -9.25
N ASP A 61 -15.00 10.90 -8.02
CA ASP A 61 -15.14 11.78 -6.84
C ASP A 61 -13.81 12.47 -6.55
N THR A 62 -13.75 13.77 -6.82
CA THR A 62 -12.54 14.59 -6.57
C THR A 62 -12.19 14.73 -5.09
N ASN A 63 -13.13 14.43 -4.19
CA ASN A 63 -12.94 14.48 -2.74
C ASN A 63 -12.70 13.08 -2.14
N ALA A 64 -12.53 12.05 -2.96
CA ALA A 64 -12.41 10.67 -2.52
C ALA A 64 -11.26 10.47 -1.50
N GLN A 65 -10.10 11.07 -1.76
CA GLN A 65 -8.93 10.93 -0.89
C GLN A 65 -9.26 11.38 0.55
N ALA A 66 -9.79 12.57 0.72
CA ALA A 66 -10.12 13.11 2.04
C ALA A 66 -11.25 12.32 2.73
N LYS A 67 -12.29 11.96 1.99
CA LYS A 67 -13.41 11.17 2.50
C LYS A 67 -12.96 9.80 3.01
N LEU A 68 -12.12 9.12 2.25
CA LEU A 68 -11.68 7.78 2.58
C LEU A 68 -10.61 7.76 3.68
N VAL A 69 -9.75 8.76 3.74
CA VAL A 69 -8.85 8.93 4.90
C VAL A 69 -9.64 9.04 6.19
N ARG A 70 -10.68 9.85 6.20
CA ARG A 70 -11.59 9.95 7.35
C ARG A 70 -12.28 8.62 7.64
N LYS A 71 -12.77 7.94 6.61
CA LYS A 71 -13.43 6.63 6.73
C LYS A 71 -12.52 5.60 7.40
N VAL A 72 -11.27 5.52 6.99
CA VAL A 72 -10.29 4.59 7.58
C VAL A 72 -10.09 4.89 9.07
N ARG A 73 -9.93 6.14 9.42
CA ARG A 73 -9.59 6.54 10.80
C ARG A 73 -10.79 6.55 11.74
N GLU A 74 -11.94 7.00 11.26
CA GLU A 74 -13.15 7.19 12.10
C GLU A 74 -14.18 6.07 11.93
N GLY A 75 -14.06 5.25 10.87
CA GLY A 75 -15.05 4.25 10.54
C GLY A 75 -16.33 4.85 9.95
N GLY A 76 -17.36 4.03 9.86
CA GLY A 76 -18.66 4.46 9.39
C GLY A 76 -19.53 3.31 8.90
N VAL A 77 -20.76 3.64 8.51
CA VAL A 77 -21.77 2.69 8.08
C VAL A 77 -22.67 3.34 7.01
N GLY A 78 -23.26 2.50 6.17
CA GLY A 78 -24.33 2.91 5.25
C GLY A 78 -23.93 3.09 3.79
N VAL A 79 -22.67 3.40 3.49
CA VAL A 79 -22.19 3.55 2.11
C VAL A 79 -22.24 2.22 1.34
N TRP A 80 -21.88 1.13 2.01
CA TRP A 80 -21.82 -0.22 1.46
C TRP A 80 -22.82 -1.18 2.11
N GLY A 81 -23.84 -0.65 2.76
CA GLY A 81 -24.83 -1.42 3.49
C GLY A 81 -24.75 -1.21 5.00
N GLN A 82 -25.29 -2.17 5.75
CA GLN A 82 -25.50 -2.00 7.20
C GLN A 82 -24.34 -2.49 8.06
N ILE A 83 -23.39 -3.22 7.49
CA ILE A 83 -22.21 -3.69 8.23
C ILE A 83 -21.27 -2.51 8.44
N PRO A 84 -20.98 -2.10 9.67
CA PRO A 84 -20.10 -0.96 9.91
C PRO A 84 -18.64 -1.32 9.65
N MET A 85 -17.89 -0.35 9.14
CA MET A 85 -16.44 -0.37 9.18
C MET A 85 -16.01 0.23 10.52
N PRO A 86 -15.26 -0.51 11.35
CA PRO A 86 -14.76 0.04 12.61
C PRO A 86 -13.77 1.18 12.37
N ALA A 87 -13.66 2.08 13.34
CA ALA A 87 -12.57 3.05 13.37
C ALA A 87 -11.22 2.33 13.54
N ASN A 88 -10.18 2.90 12.95
CA ASN A 88 -8.81 2.38 13.05
C ASN A 88 -7.90 3.43 13.71
N PRO A 89 -7.97 3.62 15.03
CA PRO A 89 -7.17 4.63 15.72
C PRO A 89 -5.66 4.34 15.66
N GLN A 90 -5.28 3.09 15.40
CA GLN A 90 -3.88 2.67 15.21
C GLN A 90 -3.28 3.12 13.87
N VAL A 91 -4.10 3.55 12.92
CA VAL A 91 -3.66 4.08 11.62
C VAL A 91 -3.46 5.58 11.74
N THR A 92 -2.25 6.05 11.48
CA THR A 92 -1.95 7.49 11.47
C THR A 92 -2.58 8.18 10.25
N ALA A 93 -2.70 9.50 10.29
CA ALA A 93 -3.20 10.26 9.15
C ALA A 93 -2.34 10.06 7.89
N ASP A 94 -1.02 10.02 8.04
CA ASP A 94 -0.09 9.78 6.94
C ASP A 94 -0.25 8.37 6.37
N GLU A 95 -0.35 7.37 7.22
CA GLU A 95 -0.60 5.99 6.80
C GLU A 95 -1.94 5.84 6.09
N ALA A 96 -3.00 6.46 6.59
CA ALA A 96 -4.30 6.47 5.93
C ALA A 96 -4.23 7.12 4.55
N GLY A 97 -3.48 8.20 4.41
CA GLY A 97 -3.24 8.85 3.13
C GLY A 97 -2.56 7.93 2.12
N VAL A 98 -1.52 7.22 2.54
CA VAL A 98 -0.80 6.23 1.71
C VAL A 98 -1.71 5.08 1.30
N LEU A 99 -2.46 4.51 2.25
CA LEU A 99 -3.38 3.40 2.00
C LEU A 99 -4.49 3.78 1.02
N VAL A 100 -5.12 4.91 1.23
CA VAL A 100 -6.22 5.39 0.37
C VAL A 100 -5.72 5.69 -1.05
N LYS A 101 -4.58 6.36 -1.19
CA LYS A 101 -3.99 6.58 -2.52
C LYS A 101 -3.75 5.26 -3.25
N TRP A 102 -3.19 4.28 -2.57
CA TRP A 102 -2.95 2.96 -3.14
C TRP A 102 -4.25 2.26 -3.53
N ILE A 103 -5.28 2.29 -2.69
CA ILE A 103 -6.60 1.70 -3.01
C ILE A 103 -7.20 2.37 -4.24
N LEU A 104 -7.11 3.69 -4.35
CA LEU A 104 -7.72 4.45 -5.45
C LEU A 104 -6.94 4.35 -6.75
N THR A 105 -5.63 4.20 -6.72
CA THR A 105 -4.75 4.31 -7.90
C THR A 105 -3.94 3.05 -8.21
N GLY A 106 -3.85 2.11 -7.27
CA GLY A 106 -2.99 0.94 -7.38
C GLY A 106 -1.50 1.22 -7.14
N ARG A 107 -1.18 2.42 -6.65
CA ARG A 107 0.23 2.84 -6.45
C ARG A 107 0.51 3.33 -5.04
#